data_e37e7928d5472b5dabfbd745fb34ef38
#
_entry.id   e37e7928d5472b5dabfbd745fb34ef38
#
_cell.length_a   1.000
_cell.length_b   1.000
_cell.length_c   1.000
_cell.angle_alpha   90.00
_cell.angle_beta   90.00
_cell.angle_gamma   90.00
#
_symmetry.space_group_name_H-M   'P 1'
#
loop_
_entity.id
_entity.type
_entity.pdbx_description
1 polymer ?
#
loop_
_entity_poly.entity_id
_entity_poly.type
_entity_poly.pdbx_seq_one_letter_code
_entity_poly.pdbx_strand_id
1 'polypeptide(L)'
;MTTALRIPTEILDVEVADLLKATPGYKVLGELIEINPRMLSASAKVDYLAALDRQESWFCALKQEALVAIAGEEANEDGGVFNCVDDEEREDVATALRLSPTTAQNRIDVARVLVGHLPNTISALASGEISAAHATVIAKETAAAIRNGLSEEGVFRVEQAALAHAEFHTPGQVANKVKTTIAKLAPEDFEEIVERAR
;
A
#
# COMPACT_ATOMS: atom_id res chain seq x y z
N MET A 1 -23.09 -27.01 33.68
CA MET A 1 -21.69 -26.90 33.23
C MET A 1 -21.67 -27.32 31.77
N THR A 2 -21.61 -26.36 30.86
CA THR A 2 -21.58 -26.62 29.43
C THR A 2 -20.15 -26.97 29.06
N THR A 3 -19.90 -28.23 28.71
CA THR A 3 -18.61 -28.66 28.19
C THR A 3 -18.42 -28.00 26.82
N ALA A 4 -17.65 -26.93 26.76
CA ALA A 4 -17.27 -26.34 25.48
C ALA A 4 -16.56 -27.42 24.65
N LEU A 5 -17.12 -27.76 23.49
CA LEU A 5 -16.48 -28.66 22.53
C LEU A 5 -15.11 -28.00 22.15
N ARG A 6 -14.06 -28.65 22.57
CA ARG A 6 -12.70 -28.22 22.26
C ARG A 6 -12.42 -28.61 20.81
N ILE A 7 -12.41 -27.61 19.92
CA ILE A 7 -12.03 -27.84 18.51
C ILE A 7 -10.59 -28.36 18.48
N PRO A 8 -10.30 -29.47 17.76
CA PRO A 8 -8.95 -29.98 17.63
C PRO A 8 -8.01 -28.95 16.98
N THR A 9 -6.80 -28.83 17.47
CA THR A 9 -5.77 -27.90 16.95
C THR A 9 -5.55 -28.07 15.44
N GLU A 10 -5.56 -29.29 14.94
CA GLU A 10 -5.37 -29.62 13.52
C GLU A 10 -6.43 -28.98 12.61
N ILE A 11 -7.69 -28.89 13.09
CA ILE A 11 -8.77 -28.25 12.34
C ILE A 11 -8.54 -26.74 12.26
N LEU A 12 -8.16 -26.10 13.36
CA LEU A 12 -7.85 -24.68 13.41
C LEU A 12 -6.62 -24.33 12.57
N ASP A 13 -5.60 -25.18 12.54
CA ASP A 13 -4.41 -24.97 11.73
C ASP A 13 -4.74 -24.98 10.22
N VAL A 14 -5.61 -25.88 9.78
CA VAL A 14 -6.09 -25.93 8.39
C VAL A 14 -6.92 -24.69 8.06
N GLU A 15 -7.83 -24.29 8.95
CA GLU A 15 -8.64 -23.08 8.78
C GLU A 15 -7.76 -21.83 8.62
N VAL A 16 -6.75 -21.66 9.47
CA VAL A 16 -5.79 -20.54 9.35
C VAL A 16 -5.04 -20.57 8.02
N ALA A 17 -4.59 -21.74 7.58
CA ALA A 17 -3.90 -21.89 6.30
C ALA A 17 -4.76 -21.51 5.09
N ASP A 18 -6.07 -21.76 5.16
CA ASP A 18 -7.03 -21.37 4.13
C ASP A 18 -7.33 -19.86 4.19
N LEU A 19 -7.49 -19.30 5.39
CA LEU A 19 -7.69 -17.85 5.59
C LEU A 19 -6.46 -17.03 5.14
N LEU A 20 -5.25 -17.56 5.32
CA LEU A 20 -4.03 -16.93 4.81
C LEU A 20 -4.02 -16.80 3.29
N LYS A 21 -4.59 -17.76 2.56
CA LYS A 21 -4.66 -17.74 1.09
C LYS A 21 -5.83 -16.93 0.55
N ALA A 22 -6.86 -16.74 1.37
CA ALA A 22 -8.06 -16.02 0.98
C ALA A 22 -7.77 -14.53 0.71
N THR A 23 -8.58 -13.92 -0.16
CA THR A 23 -8.52 -12.47 -0.40
C THR A 23 -8.91 -11.73 0.87
N PRO A 24 -8.09 -10.79 1.36
CA PRO A 24 -8.40 -9.99 2.53
C PRO A 24 -9.76 -9.28 2.43
N GLY A 25 -10.40 -9.08 3.57
CA GLY A 25 -11.68 -8.42 3.64
C GLY A 25 -12.46 -8.77 4.90
N TYR A 26 -13.64 -8.16 5.08
CA TYR A 26 -14.43 -8.25 6.30
C TYR A 26 -14.79 -9.70 6.70
N LYS A 27 -14.98 -10.61 5.72
CA LYS A 27 -15.31 -12.02 6.00
C LYS A 27 -14.11 -12.74 6.62
N VAL A 28 -12.96 -12.66 5.96
CA VAL A 28 -11.70 -13.27 6.44
C VAL A 28 -11.31 -12.70 7.80
N LEU A 29 -11.43 -11.37 7.97
CA LEU A 29 -11.21 -10.75 9.28
C LEU A 29 -12.17 -11.29 10.33
N GLY A 30 -13.47 -11.43 10.00
CA GLY A 30 -14.48 -11.97 10.90
C GLY A 30 -14.15 -13.39 11.37
N GLU A 31 -13.67 -14.26 10.48
CA GLU A 31 -13.25 -15.62 10.81
C GLU A 31 -11.95 -15.62 11.64
N LEU A 32 -10.98 -14.79 11.28
CA LEU A 32 -9.71 -14.68 12.03
C LEU A 32 -9.93 -14.27 13.50
N ILE A 33 -10.81 -13.31 13.79
CA ILE A 33 -11.03 -12.83 15.17
C ILE A 33 -11.70 -13.87 16.08
N GLU A 34 -12.40 -14.87 15.53
CA GLU A 34 -12.98 -15.97 16.28
C GLU A 34 -11.93 -17.01 16.70
N ILE A 35 -10.78 -17.04 16.05
CA ILE A 35 -9.71 -17.99 16.33
C ILE A 35 -8.89 -17.55 17.55
N ASN A 36 -8.79 -18.39 18.56
CA ASN A 36 -7.88 -18.15 19.65
C ASN A 36 -6.45 -18.61 19.28
N PRO A 37 -5.48 -17.70 19.06
CA PRO A 37 -4.15 -18.05 18.59
C PRO A 37 -3.36 -18.92 19.59
N ARG A 38 -3.77 -18.99 20.86
CA ARG A 38 -3.13 -19.87 21.86
C ARG A 38 -3.42 -21.34 21.61
N MET A 39 -4.47 -21.65 20.84
CA MET A 39 -4.88 -23.02 20.50
C MET A 39 -4.21 -23.54 19.23
N LEU A 40 -3.50 -22.72 18.51
CA LEU A 40 -2.80 -23.06 17.26
C LEU A 40 -1.45 -23.74 17.54
N SER A 41 -0.98 -24.55 16.58
CA SER A 41 0.39 -25.03 16.53
C SER A 41 1.40 -23.89 16.34
N ALA A 42 2.68 -24.18 16.51
CA ALA A 42 3.73 -23.16 16.36
C ALA A 42 3.77 -22.59 14.93
N SER A 43 3.58 -23.41 13.89
CA SER A 43 3.55 -22.97 12.50
C SER A 43 2.30 -22.16 12.21
N ALA A 44 1.12 -22.63 12.61
CA ALA A 44 -0.14 -21.95 12.37
C ALA A 44 -0.25 -20.59 13.09
N LYS A 45 0.48 -20.37 14.19
CA LYS A 45 0.60 -19.03 14.79
C LYS A 45 1.31 -18.02 13.87
N VAL A 46 2.30 -18.46 13.12
CA VAL A 46 3.01 -17.62 12.15
C VAL A 46 2.08 -17.33 10.96
N ASP A 47 1.38 -18.34 10.46
CA ASP A 47 0.40 -18.19 9.38
C ASP A 47 -0.74 -17.25 9.79
N TYR A 48 -1.22 -17.37 11.03
CA TYR A 48 -2.24 -16.48 11.60
C TYR A 48 -1.76 -15.03 11.66
N LEU A 49 -0.52 -14.80 12.10
CA LEU A 49 0.07 -13.45 12.10
C LEU A 49 0.18 -12.89 10.68
N ALA A 50 0.64 -13.70 9.72
CA ALA A 50 0.71 -13.30 8.31
C ALA A 50 -0.67 -12.99 7.71
N ALA A 51 -1.70 -13.77 8.06
CA ALA A 51 -3.07 -13.49 7.63
C ALA A 51 -3.58 -12.16 8.20
N LEU A 52 -3.28 -11.82 9.44
CA LEU A 52 -3.62 -10.51 10.04
C LEU A 52 -2.87 -9.35 9.35
N ASP A 53 -1.59 -9.50 9.01
CA ASP A 53 -0.80 -8.50 8.30
C ASP A 53 -1.39 -8.20 6.91
N ARG A 54 -1.91 -9.23 6.22
CA ARG A 54 -2.65 -9.05 4.97
C ARG A 54 -3.95 -8.26 5.16
N GLN A 55 -4.67 -8.47 6.27
CA GLN A 55 -5.86 -7.66 6.60
C GLN A 55 -5.47 -6.20 6.90
N GLU A 56 -4.34 -5.96 7.58
CA GLU A 56 -3.83 -4.61 7.82
C GLU A 56 -3.51 -3.90 6.49
N SER A 57 -2.91 -4.61 5.53
CA SER A 57 -2.65 -4.09 4.19
C SER A 57 -3.93 -3.67 3.46
N TRP A 58 -4.95 -4.51 3.48
CA TRP A 58 -6.28 -4.18 2.95
C TRP A 58 -6.89 -2.93 3.60
N PHE A 59 -6.86 -2.86 4.94
CA PHE A 59 -7.31 -1.65 5.65
C PHE A 59 -6.49 -0.42 5.26
N CYS A 60 -5.20 -0.59 5.03
CA CYS A 60 -4.37 0.51 4.59
C CYS A 60 -4.79 1.01 3.20
N ALA A 61 -5.13 0.13 2.26
CA ALA A 61 -5.65 0.53 0.94
C ALA A 61 -6.95 1.35 1.08
N LEU A 62 -7.91 0.89 1.87
CA LEU A 62 -9.14 1.66 2.14
C LEU A 62 -8.85 3.04 2.75
N LYS A 63 -7.83 3.16 3.59
CA LYS A 63 -7.43 4.45 4.17
C LYS A 63 -6.82 5.39 3.13
N GLN A 64 -6.10 4.87 2.12
CA GLN A 64 -5.59 5.72 1.04
C GLN A 64 -6.75 6.31 0.22
N GLU A 65 -7.73 5.48 -0.15
CA GLU A 65 -8.93 5.95 -0.84
C GLU A 65 -9.71 6.99 -0.04
N ALA A 66 -9.87 6.78 1.27
CA ALA A 66 -10.52 7.73 2.16
C ALA A 66 -9.78 9.07 2.26
N LEU A 67 -8.44 9.05 2.29
CA LEU A 67 -7.62 10.26 2.31
C LEU A 67 -7.78 11.06 1.02
N VAL A 68 -7.81 10.38 -0.15
CA VAL A 68 -8.03 11.04 -1.43
C VAL A 68 -9.46 11.56 -1.56
N ALA A 69 -10.45 10.85 -1.02
CA ALA A 69 -11.84 11.32 -0.99
C ALA A 69 -12.02 12.62 -0.18
N ILE A 70 -11.18 12.85 0.85
CA ILE A 70 -11.17 14.09 1.64
C ILE A 70 -10.40 15.19 0.90
N ALA A 71 -9.17 14.90 0.49
CA ALA A 71 -8.20 15.88 0.01
C ALA A 71 -8.24 16.12 -1.53
N GLY A 72 -9.08 15.38 -2.28
CA GLY A 72 -9.13 15.40 -3.74
C GLY A 72 -7.97 14.63 -4.39
N GLU A 73 -8.17 14.25 -5.66
CA GLU A 73 -7.19 13.49 -6.43
C GLU A 73 -6.03 14.39 -6.91
N GLU A 74 -6.31 15.64 -7.23
CA GLU A 74 -5.32 16.59 -7.76
C GLU A 74 -5.00 17.67 -6.74
N ALA A 75 -3.74 18.11 -6.75
CA ALA A 75 -3.37 19.38 -6.15
C ALA A 75 -3.96 20.50 -7.01
N ASN A 76 -4.52 21.55 -6.39
CA ASN A 76 -5.04 22.71 -7.11
C ASN A 76 -4.03 23.27 -8.12
N GLU A 77 -4.53 23.77 -9.27
CA GLU A 77 -3.79 24.16 -10.49
C GLU A 77 -2.57 25.09 -10.29
N ASP A 78 -2.40 25.67 -9.12
CA ASP A 78 -1.40 26.71 -8.85
C ASP A 78 -0.03 26.21 -8.35
N GLY A 79 0.23 24.91 -8.24
CA GLY A 79 1.54 24.58 -7.70
C GLY A 79 1.98 23.13 -7.53
N GLY A 80 1.68 22.25 -8.44
CA GLY A 80 2.28 20.91 -8.48
C GLY A 80 1.73 19.92 -7.44
N VAL A 81 1.91 18.65 -7.72
CA VAL A 81 1.34 17.46 -7.05
C VAL A 81 1.45 17.44 -5.50
N PHE A 82 2.15 18.38 -4.89
CA PHE A 82 2.41 18.37 -3.45
C PHE A 82 2.14 19.69 -2.72
N ASN A 83 1.56 20.67 -3.39
CA ASN A 83 1.45 22.01 -2.80
C ASN A 83 0.04 22.55 -2.75
N CYS A 84 -0.97 21.87 -2.37
CA CYS A 84 -2.26 22.46 -2.00
C CYS A 84 -3.27 21.37 -1.66
N VAL A 85 -3.11 20.77 -0.53
CA VAL A 85 -4.29 20.44 0.28
C VAL A 85 -4.69 21.77 0.89
N ASP A 86 -5.94 22.17 0.79
CA ASP A 86 -6.44 23.28 1.55
C ASP A 86 -6.05 23.08 3.02
N ASP A 87 -5.61 24.13 3.69
CA ASP A 87 -5.19 24.03 5.08
C ASP A 87 -6.29 23.39 5.94
N GLU A 88 -7.56 23.58 5.59
CA GLU A 88 -8.72 23.02 6.27
C GLU A 88 -8.74 21.47 6.19
N GLU A 89 -8.62 20.87 5.00
CA GLU A 89 -8.64 19.41 4.82
C GLU A 89 -7.45 18.72 5.50
N ARG A 90 -6.29 19.34 5.43
CA ARG A 90 -5.10 18.85 6.14
C ARG A 90 -5.29 18.90 7.66
N GLU A 91 -5.85 20.00 8.19
CA GLU A 91 -6.12 20.15 9.63
C GLU A 91 -7.22 19.17 10.09
N ASP A 92 -8.23 18.91 9.27
CA ASP A 92 -9.26 17.92 9.56
C ASP A 92 -8.66 16.52 9.66
N VAL A 93 -7.82 16.11 8.69
CA VAL A 93 -7.10 14.84 8.74
C VAL A 93 -6.16 14.76 9.94
N ALA A 94 -5.42 15.84 10.23
CA ALA A 94 -4.52 15.91 11.37
C ALA A 94 -5.27 15.72 12.68
N THR A 95 -6.39 16.39 12.83
CA THR A 95 -7.26 16.33 14.04
C THR A 95 -7.90 14.95 14.18
N ALA A 96 -8.52 14.42 13.14
CA ALA A 96 -9.20 13.11 13.15
C ALA A 96 -8.24 11.97 13.49
N LEU A 97 -7.01 12.02 12.97
CA LEU A 97 -5.99 10.98 13.15
C LEU A 97 -4.99 11.31 14.29
N ARG A 98 -5.13 12.46 14.97
CA ARG A 98 -4.22 12.93 16.03
C ARG A 98 -2.77 13.01 15.56
N LEU A 99 -2.56 13.61 14.39
CA LEU A 99 -1.26 13.78 13.75
C LEU A 99 -0.81 15.24 13.77
N SER A 100 0.49 15.47 13.54
CA SER A 100 0.93 16.82 13.18
C SER A 100 0.45 17.17 11.76
N PRO A 101 0.23 18.46 11.44
CA PRO A 101 -0.13 18.88 10.07
C PRO A 101 0.84 18.35 9.00
N THR A 102 2.14 18.38 9.26
CA THR A 102 3.16 17.84 8.36
C THR A 102 3.00 16.32 8.12
N THR A 103 2.63 15.57 9.17
CA THR A 103 2.42 14.13 9.04
C THR A 103 1.13 13.84 8.26
N ALA A 104 0.08 14.63 8.46
CA ALA A 104 -1.16 14.55 7.71
C ALA A 104 -0.90 14.83 6.23
N GLN A 105 -0.19 15.93 5.92
CA GLN A 105 0.24 16.26 4.56
C GLN A 105 0.97 15.10 3.88
N ASN A 106 2.00 14.55 4.52
CA ASN A 106 2.76 13.43 3.97
C ASN A 106 1.89 12.18 3.69
N ARG A 107 0.86 11.94 4.51
CA ARG A 107 -0.07 10.83 4.26
C ARG A 107 -0.98 11.09 3.08
N ILE A 108 -1.47 12.31 2.94
CA ILE A 108 -2.30 12.74 1.81
C ILE A 108 -1.48 12.65 0.51
N ASP A 109 -0.23 13.13 0.52
CA ASP A 109 0.65 13.07 -0.64
C ASP A 109 0.90 11.63 -1.10
N VAL A 110 1.19 10.73 -0.15
CA VAL A 110 1.34 9.29 -0.46
C VAL A 110 0.06 8.70 -1.01
N ALA A 111 -1.10 9.06 -0.45
CA ALA A 111 -2.39 8.56 -0.91
C ALA A 111 -2.69 9.00 -2.35
N ARG A 112 -2.47 10.27 -2.68
CA ARG A 112 -2.64 10.82 -4.03
C ARG A 112 -1.77 10.11 -5.06
N VAL A 113 -0.49 9.85 -4.73
CA VAL A 113 0.41 9.10 -5.62
C VAL A 113 -0.06 7.67 -5.81
N LEU A 114 -0.46 6.98 -4.73
CA LEU A 114 -0.92 5.60 -4.80
C LEU A 114 -2.20 5.47 -5.62
N VAL A 115 -3.20 6.28 -5.33
CA VAL A 115 -4.53 6.17 -5.96
C VAL A 115 -4.51 6.74 -7.37
N GLY A 116 -3.84 7.89 -7.59
CA GLY A 116 -3.84 8.58 -8.88
C GLY A 116 -2.84 8.04 -9.89
N HIS A 117 -1.71 7.48 -9.45
CA HIS A 117 -0.61 7.15 -10.37
C HIS A 117 -0.09 5.72 -10.28
N LEU A 118 -0.42 4.96 -9.22
CA LEU A 118 0.13 3.63 -8.96
C LEU A 118 -0.98 2.57 -8.79
N PRO A 119 -1.80 2.32 -9.83
CA PRO A 119 -2.98 1.46 -9.73
C PRO A 119 -2.64 0.00 -9.38
N ASN A 120 -1.50 -0.51 -9.85
CA ASN A 120 -1.10 -1.87 -9.53
C ASN A 120 -0.60 -1.98 -8.08
N THR A 121 0.06 -0.93 -7.58
CA THR A 121 0.57 -0.89 -6.20
C THR A 121 -0.57 -0.82 -5.19
N ILE A 122 -1.60 0.02 -5.44
CA ILE A 122 -2.78 0.09 -4.56
C ILE A 122 -3.59 -1.22 -4.62
N SER A 123 -3.68 -1.87 -5.78
CA SER A 123 -4.32 -3.17 -5.93
C SER A 123 -3.57 -4.28 -5.17
N ALA A 124 -2.24 -4.34 -5.27
CA ALA A 124 -1.41 -5.29 -4.54
C ALA A 124 -1.49 -5.06 -3.01
N LEU A 125 -1.61 -3.80 -2.57
CA LEU A 125 -1.86 -3.46 -1.17
C LEU A 125 -3.25 -3.95 -0.72
N ALA A 126 -4.28 -3.74 -1.54
CA ALA A 126 -5.65 -4.16 -1.24
C ALA A 126 -5.81 -5.70 -1.21
N SER A 127 -5.06 -6.43 -2.02
CA SER A 127 -5.03 -7.90 -2.00
C SER A 127 -4.12 -8.48 -0.91
N GLY A 128 -3.39 -7.63 -0.18
CA GLY A 128 -2.46 -8.07 0.86
C GLY A 128 -1.21 -8.77 0.32
N GLU A 129 -0.85 -8.52 -0.93
CA GLU A 129 0.39 -9.04 -1.55
C GLU A 129 1.62 -8.27 -1.07
N ILE A 130 1.45 -6.98 -0.77
CA ILE A 130 2.48 -6.12 -0.23
C ILE A 130 1.99 -5.43 1.05
N SER A 131 2.92 -5.09 1.95
CA SER A 131 2.59 -4.34 3.16
C SER A 131 2.45 -2.84 2.89
N ALA A 132 1.82 -2.13 3.84
CA ALA A 132 1.72 -0.67 3.84
C ALA A 132 3.08 0.04 3.73
N ALA A 133 4.13 -0.55 4.30
CA ALA A 133 5.49 -0.02 4.22
C ALA A 133 6.05 -0.14 2.79
N HIS A 134 5.79 -1.24 2.07
CA HIS A 134 6.16 -1.38 0.67
C HIS A 134 5.45 -0.34 -0.21
N ALA A 135 4.12 -0.24 -0.11
CA ALA A 135 3.36 0.75 -0.86
C ALA A 135 3.85 2.18 -0.61
N THR A 136 4.12 2.52 0.65
CA THR A 136 4.63 3.85 1.03
C THR A 136 5.98 4.17 0.39
N VAL A 137 6.93 3.23 0.39
CA VAL A 137 8.25 3.49 -0.22
C VAL A 137 8.17 3.55 -1.74
N ILE A 138 7.34 2.72 -2.38
CA ILE A 138 7.11 2.78 -3.82
C ILE A 138 6.55 4.16 -4.19
N ALA A 139 5.50 4.63 -3.51
CA ALA A 139 4.91 5.93 -3.76
C ALA A 139 5.91 7.09 -3.57
N LYS A 140 6.62 7.11 -2.45
CA LYS A 140 7.58 8.18 -2.14
C LYS A 140 8.74 8.26 -3.15
N GLU A 141 9.29 7.11 -3.53
CA GLU A 141 10.42 7.08 -4.45
C GLU A 141 10.00 7.38 -5.90
N THR A 142 8.75 7.08 -6.28
CA THR A 142 8.23 7.36 -7.63
C THR A 142 7.73 8.80 -7.76
N ALA A 143 7.25 9.41 -6.69
CA ALA A 143 6.64 10.73 -6.68
C ALA A 143 7.48 11.84 -7.37
N ALA A 144 8.78 11.86 -7.13
CA ALA A 144 9.66 12.86 -7.75
C ALA A 144 9.81 12.64 -9.27
N ALA A 145 9.85 11.39 -9.71
CA ALA A 145 9.94 11.05 -11.13
C ALA A 145 8.65 11.43 -11.87
N ILE A 146 7.48 11.17 -11.28
CA ILE A 146 6.18 11.58 -11.83
C ILE A 146 6.13 13.10 -12.01
N ARG A 147 6.52 13.87 -10.98
CA ARG A 147 6.58 15.35 -11.08
C ARG A 147 7.53 15.85 -12.15
N ASN A 148 8.60 15.12 -12.41
CA ASN A 148 9.60 15.46 -13.43
C ASN A 148 9.21 14.97 -14.82
N GLY A 149 7.98 14.45 -15.00
CA GLY A 149 7.43 14.08 -16.30
C GLY A 149 7.77 12.66 -16.74
N LEU A 150 8.05 11.74 -15.81
CA LEU A 150 8.14 10.32 -16.16
C LEU A 150 6.82 9.88 -16.82
N SER A 151 6.91 9.27 -18.01
CA SER A 151 5.75 8.81 -18.77
C SER A 151 4.91 7.79 -18.01
N GLU A 152 3.63 7.63 -18.36
CA GLU A 152 2.75 6.59 -17.79
C GLU A 152 3.36 5.19 -18.00
N GLU A 153 3.95 4.93 -19.16
CA GLU A 153 4.66 3.68 -19.44
C GLU A 153 5.88 3.51 -18.52
N GLY A 154 6.63 4.59 -18.28
CA GLY A 154 7.74 4.60 -17.32
C GLY A 154 7.26 4.29 -15.90
N VAL A 155 6.16 4.90 -15.44
CA VAL A 155 5.54 4.63 -14.15
C VAL A 155 5.11 3.16 -14.06
N PHE A 156 4.43 2.63 -15.07
CA PHE A 156 4.04 1.23 -15.11
C PHE A 156 5.24 0.27 -14.98
N ARG A 157 6.33 0.54 -15.71
CA ARG A 157 7.57 -0.26 -15.59
C ARG A 157 8.19 -0.20 -14.20
N VAL A 158 8.15 0.95 -13.54
CA VAL A 158 8.61 1.11 -12.15
C VAL A 158 7.75 0.27 -11.21
N GLU A 159 6.42 0.34 -11.33
CA GLU A 159 5.50 -0.46 -10.53
C GLU A 159 5.77 -1.96 -10.69
N GLN A 160 5.82 -2.45 -11.93
CA GLN A 160 6.06 -3.87 -12.20
C GLN A 160 7.39 -4.35 -11.59
N ALA A 161 8.46 -3.57 -11.75
CA ALA A 161 9.76 -3.92 -11.19
C ALA A 161 9.76 -3.88 -9.66
N ALA A 162 9.02 -2.95 -9.04
CA ALA A 162 8.91 -2.82 -7.61
C ALA A 162 8.09 -3.96 -7.00
N LEU A 163 6.92 -4.28 -7.58
CA LEU A 163 6.02 -5.33 -7.09
C LEU A 163 6.67 -6.72 -7.20
N ALA A 164 7.28 -7.05 -8.34
CA ALA A 164 8.02 -8.30 -8.50
C ALA A 164 9.18 -8.43 -7.49
N HIS A 165 9.78 -7.31 -7.07
CA HIS A 165 10.84 -7.31 -6.07
C HIS A 165 10.29 -7.40 -4.64
N ALA A 166 9.12 -6.82 -4.38
CA ALA A 166 8.49 -6.77 -3.06
C ALA A 166 8.09 -8.14 -2.51
N GLU A 167 7.86 -9.13 -3.39
CA GLU A 167 7.47 -10.48 -3.01
C GLU A 167 8.46 -11.14 -2.03
N PHE A 168 9.76 -10.85 -2.17
CA PHE A 168 10.82 -11.52 -1.38
C PHE A 168 11.75 -10.55 -0.65
N HIS A 169 11.48 -9.24 -0.70
CA HIS A 169 12.42 -8.24 -0.22
C HIS A 169 11.77 -7.24 0.74
N THR A 170 12.59 -6.68 1.61
CA THR A 170 12.14 -5.65 2.56
C THR A 170 11.82 -4.32 1.87
N PRO A 171 10.99 -3.45 2.48
CA PRO A 171 10.67 -2.13 1.92
C PRO A 171 11.91 -1.29 1.53
N GLY A 172 12.98 -1.35 2.33
CA GLY A 172 14.22 -0.64 2.01
C GLY A 172 14.93 -1.17 0.75
N GLN A 173 14.86 -2.48 0.51
CA GLN A 173 15.39 -3.08 -0.73
C GLN A 173 14.52 -2.71 -1.93
N VAL A 174 13.20 -2.67 -1.75
CA VAL A 174 12.26 -2.21 -2.78
C VAL A 174 12.49 -0.75 -3.14
N ALA A 175 12.71 0.14 -2.16
CA ALA A 175 13.08 1.54 -2.41
C ALA A 175 14.31 1.67 -3.31
N ASN A 176 15.36 0.89 -3.05
CA ASN A 176 16.56 0.87 -3.88
C ASN A 176 16.29 0.34 -5.30
N LYS A 177 15.40 -0.67 -5.42
CA LYS A 177 14.97 -1.18 -6.73
C LYS A 177 14.23 -0.12 -7.53
N VAL A 178 13.30 0.61 -6.93
CA VAL A 178 12.57 1.73 -7.55
C VAL A 178 13.55 2.79 -8.06
N LYS A 179 14.45 3.29 -7.21
CA LYS A 179 15.48 4.28 -7.59
C LYS A 179 16.31 3.83 -8.78
N THR A 180 16.77 2.59 -8.75
CA THR A 180 17.60 2.02 -9.83
C THR A 180 16.80 1.88 -11.13
N THR A 181 15.52 1.54 -11.04
CA THR A 181 14.65 1.43 -12.22
C THR A 181 14.40 2.79 -12.85
N ILE A 182 14.04 3.80 -12.04
CA ILE A 182 13.86 5.18 -12.51
C ILE A 182 15.13 5.73 -13.17
N ALA A 183 16.30 5.50 -12.56
CA ALA A 183 17.57 5.97 -13.11
C ALA A 183 17.90 5.35 -14.48
N LYS A 184 17.37 4.17 -14.80
CA LYS A 184 17.54 3.53 -16.11
C LYS A 184 16.56 4.05 -17.16
N LEU A 185 15.36 4.46 -16.73
CA LEU A 185 14.30 4.96 -17.63
C LEU A 185 14.50 6.45 -18.00
N ALA A 186 15.07 7.24 -17.09
CA ALA A 186 15.23 8.67 -17.29
C ALA A 186 15.92 9.10 -18.61
N PRO A 187 16.92 8.39 -19.16
CA PRO A 187 17.49 8.71 -20.48
C PRO A 187 16.53 8.42 -21.64
N GLU A 188 15.75 7.34 -21.56
CA GLU A 188 14.83 6.91 -22.61
C GLU A 188 13.65 7.90 -22.75
N ASP A 189 13.06 8.31 -21.63
CA ASP A 189 11.98 9.29 -21.61
C ASP A 189 12.41 10.67 -22.13
N PHE A 190 13.66 11.07 -21.90
CA PHE A 190 14.17 12.36 -22.38
C PHE A 190 14.33 12.38 -23.91
N GLU A 191 14.75 11.27 -24.52
CA GLU A 191 14.86 11.15 -25.97
C GLU A 191 13.47 11.18 -26.65
N GLU A 192 12.47 10.51 -26.05
CA GLU A 192 11.09 10.48 -26.56
C GLU A 192 10.41 11.86 -26.50
N ILE A 193 10.63 12.63 -25.42
CA ILE A 193 10.14 14.00 -25.28
C ILE A 193 10.77 14.92 -26.34
N VAL A 194 12.05 14.79 -26.63
CA VAL A 194 12.76 15.57 -27.64
C VAL A 194 12.28 15.22 -29.07
N GLU A 195 11.95 13.96 -29.32
CA GLU A 195 11.46 13.52 -30.62
C GLU A 195 10.02 14.01 -30.89
N ARG A 196 9.14 14.03 -29.89
CA ARG A 196 7.78 14.59 -29.97
C ARG A 196 7.74 16.12 -30.15
N ALA A 197 8.80 16.81 -29.75
CA ALA A 197 8.93 18.26 -29.87
C ALA A 197 9.54 18.72 -31.22
N ARG A 198 9.94 17.78 -32.09
CA ARG A 198 10.42 18.02 -33.47
C ARG A 198 9.32 17.80 -34.50
#